data_5e4634dd6d902201eefd04a3c87c0999
#
_entry.id   5e4634dd6d902201eefd04a3c87c0999
#
_cell.length_a   1.000
_cell.length_b   1.000
_cell.length_c   1.000
_cell.angle_alpha   90.00
_cell.angle_beta   90.00
_cell.angle_gamma   90.00
#
_symmetry.space_group_name_H-M   'P 1'
#
loop_
_entity.id
_entity.type
_entity.pdbx_description
1 polymer ?
#
loop_
_entity_poly.entity_id
_entity_poly.type
_entity_poly.pdbx_seq_one_letter_code
_entity_poly.pdbx_strand_id
1 'polypeptide(L)'
;MTTDCNFKCQYCYEDYHNHYQLNEKTLVDSLEFMMNYGDRGKVLIDFLGGEPLLKKELIYQAVAYIKDNYPEREVKYYITTNCSLMDDRFIAFMKENRFTVRLSFDGNKETHDLNRVAKDEVSCYDKIFENIMKVKDSGLNFSVRMTVTENTIPYMFENICYLHEHGLDNICMI
;
A
#
# COMPACT_ATOMS: atom_id res chain seq x y z
N MET A 1 2.94 5.46 -9.25
CA MET A 1 2.71 6.74 -8.54
C MET A 1 4.01 7.54 -8.41
N THR A 2 4.98 7.04 -7.69
CA THR A 2 6.30 7.64 -7.49
C THR A 2 7.29 6.55 -7.14
N THR A 3 8.57 6.72 -7.50
CA THR A 3 9.66 5.86 -7.01
C THR A 3 10.19 6.34 -5.64
N ASP A 4 9.73 7.51 -5.16
CA ASP A 4 10.08 7.99 -3.82
C ASP A 4 9.40 7.15 -2.73
N CYS A 5 10.15 6.91 -1.65
CA CYS A 5 9.66 6.29 -0.43
C CYS A 5 10.23 7.04 0.78
N ASN A 6 9.53 7.04 1.89
CA ASN A 6 10.05 7.54 3.17
C ASN A 6 10.79 6.46 3.98
N PHE A 7 10.91 5.24 3.40
CA PHE A 7 11.69 4.12 3.93
C PHE A 7 12.86 3.77 3.01
N LYS A 8 13.87 3.10 3.58
CA LYS A 8 15.00 2.46 2.89
C LYS A 8 15.09 0.99 3.32
N CYS A 9 14.07 0.20 2.96
CA CYS A 9 14.02 -1.21 3.32
C CYS A 9 15.22 -1.97 2.72
N GLN A 10 15.82 -2.92 3.47
CA GLN A 10 17.05 -3.62 3.06
C GLN A 10 16.92 -4.39 1.75
N TYR A 11 15.72 -4.86 1.43
CA TYR A 11 15.40 -5.63 0.22
C TYR A 11 14.79 -4.77 -0.90
N CYS A 12 14.73 -3.45 -0.74
CA CYS A 12 14.01 -2.60 -1.67
C CYS A 12 14.77 -2.42 -2.99
N TYR A 13 14.13 -2.79 -4.09
CA TYR A 13 14.69 -2.60 -5.44
C TYR A 13 14.60 -1.14 -5.91
N GLU A 14 13.71 -0.33 -5.33
CA GLU A 14 13.52 1.09 -5.71
C GLU A 14 14.66 1.99 -5.22
N ASP A 15 15.47 1.54 -4.25
CA ASP A 15 16.53 2.36 -3.62
C ASP A 15 17.66 2.74 -4.59
N TYR A 16 17.73 2.08 -5.76
CA TYR A 16 18.78 2.28 -6.76
C TYR A 16 18.31 3.08 -7.99
N HIS A 17 17.07 3.56 -8.00
CA HIS A 17 16.48 4.24 -9.14
C HIS A 17 16.42 5.76 -8.98
N ASN A 18 16.45 6.45 -10.10
CA ASN A 18 16.17 7.88 -10.12
C ASN A 18 14.76 8.16 -9.60
N HIS A 19 14.58 9.30 -8.93
CA HIS A 19 13.31 9.71 -8.36
C HIS A 19 12.35 10.20 -9.45
N TYR A 20 11.45 9.35 -9.90
CA TYR A 20 10.39 9.69 -10.84
C TYR A 20 9.07 9.89 -10.11
N GLN A 21 8.29 10.83 -10.61
CA GLN A 21 6.96 11.12 -10.10
C GLN A 21 5.97 11.21 -11.25
N LEU A 22 4.83 10.56 -11.09
CA LEU A 22 3.71 10.68 -12.00
C LEU A 22 3.14 12.10 -11.88
N ASN A 23 2.93 12.77 -13.01
CA ASN A 23 2.23 14.05 -13.07
C ASN A 23 0.75 13.85 -13.46
N GLU A 24 -0.07 14.88 -13.25
CA GLU A 24 -1.52 14.82 -13.52
C GLU A 24 -1.84 14.47 -14.97
N LYS A 25 -1.11 15.03 -15.93
CA LYS A 25 -1.34 14.75 -17.34
C LYS A 25 -1.12 13.28 -17.65
N THR A 26 0.01 12.72 -17.23
CA THR A 26 0.32 11.30 -17.45
C THR A 26 -0.66 10.40 -16.71
N LEU A 27 -1.14 10.81 -15.52
CA LEU A 27 -2.19 10.08 -14.80
C LEU A 27 -3.46 10.01 -15.65
N VAL A 28 -3.96 11.16 -16.13
CA VAL A 28 -5.20 11.23 -16.92
C VAL A 28 -5.05 10.42 -18.20
N ASP A 29 -3.98 10.64 -18.98
CA ASP A 29 -3.72 9.91 -20.24
C ASP A 29 -3.71 8.38 -20.00
N SER A 30 -3.12 7.94 -18.89
CA SER A 30 -3.07 6.52 -18.51
C SER A 30 -4.45 5.97 -18.15
N LEU A 31 -5.23 6.73 -17.38
CA LEU A 31 -6.59 6.35 -17.03
C LEU A 31 -7.50 6.26 -18.25
N GLU A 32 -7.44 7.24 -19.15
CA GLU A 32 -8.19 7.22 -20.42
C GLU A 32 -7.83 5.99 -21.25
N PHE A 33 -6.54 5.69 -21.37
CA PHE A 33 -6.08 4.51 -22.07
C PHE A 33 -6.65 3.23 -21.44
N MET A 34 -6.54 3.07 -20.12
CA MET A 34 -7.02 1.88 -19.41
C MET A 34 -8.54 1.73 -19.49
N MET A 35 -9.30 2.83 -19.43
CA MET A 35 -10.76 2.80 -19.50
C MET A 35 -11.30 2.51 -20.91
N ASN A 36 -10.56 2.89 -21.95
CA ASN A 36 -10.97 2.73 -23.33
C ASN A 36 -10.35 1.52 -24.05
N TYR A 37 -9.29 0.92 -23.47
CA TYR A 37 -8.59 -0.21 -24.06
C TYR A 37 -9.19 -1.55 -23.61
N GLY A 38 -9.32 -2.48 -24.56
CA GLY A 38 -9.76 -3.85 -24.30
C GLY A 38 -11.27 -4.01 -24.10
N ASP A 39 -11.62 -5.14 -23.52
CA ASP A 39 -13.00 -5.49 -23.20
C ASP A 39 -13.59 -4.54 -22.16
N ARG A 40 -14.90 -4.27 -22.25
CA ARG A 40 -15.62 -3.43 -21.26
C ARG A 40 -15.80 -4.12 -19.89
N GLY A 41 -14.97 -5.11 -19.56
CA GLY A 41 -14.96 -5.80 -18.27
C GLY A 41 -14.51 -4.94 -17.09
N LYS A 42 -14.26 -5.61 -15.98
CA LYS A 42 -13.72 -4.98 -14.77
C LYS A 42 -12.32 -4.45 -14.99
N VAL A 43 -12.09 -3.21 -14.58
CA VAL A 43 -10.76 -2.62 -14.55
C VAL A 43 -10.19 -2.74 -13.13
N LEU A 44 -8.92 -3.13 -13.05
CA LEU A 44 -8.19 -3.17 -11.79
C LEU A 44 -7.12 -2.10 -11.80
N ILE A 45 -7.16 -1.20 -10.84
CA ILE A 45 -6.15 -0.16 -10.64
C ILE A 45 -5.41 -0.46 -9.35
N ASP A 46 -4.10 -0.67 -9.46
CA ASP A 46 -3.23 -0.94 -8.31
C ASP A 46 -2.26 0.23 -8.13
N PHE A 47 -2.41 0.96 -7.02
CA PHE A 47 -1.55 2.08 -6.66
C PHE A 47 -0.28 1.55 -6.00
N LEU A 48 0.80 1.56 -6.77
CA LEU A 48 2.12 1.08 -6.39
C LEU A 48 3.17 2.19 -6.55
N GLY A 49 4.37 1.91 -6.09
CA GLY A 49 5.54 2.76 -6.23
C GLY A 49 6.51 2.52 -5.08
N GLY A 50 7.34 3.49 -4.73
CA GLY A 50 8.06 3.51 -3.47
C GLY A 50 7.05 3.52 -2.32
N GLU A 51 6.50 4.71 -2.00
CA GLU A 51 5.34 4.80 -1.08
C GLU A 51 4.23 5.65 -1.74
N PRO A 52 3.11 5.04 -2.16
CA PRO A 52 2.04 5.76 -2.85
C PRO A 52 1.37 6.84 -2.00
N LEU A 53 1.38 6.71 -0.67
CA LEU A 53 0.79 7.71 0.22
C LEU A 53 1.57 9.03 0.29
N LEU A 54 2.78 9.10 -0.27
CA LEU A 54 3.44 10.38 -0.55
C LEU A 54 2.72 11.20 -1.62
N LYS A 55 1.82 10.57 -2.38
CA LYS A 55 1.06 11.17 -3.49
C LYS A 55 -0.45 10.94 -3.34
N LYS A 56 -0.99 11.06 -2.13
CA LYS A 56 -2.43 10.89 -1.85
C LYS A 56 -3.32 11.70 -2.78
N GLU A 57 -2.91 12.94 -3.11
CA GLU A 57 -3.70 13.82 -3.97
C GLU A 57 -3.89 13.24 -5.37
N LEU A 58 -2.88 12.58 -5.94
CA LEU A 58 -3.02 11.90 -7.24
C LEU A 58 -3.97 10.69 -7.14
N ILE A 59 -4.03 10.02 -5.98
CA ILE A 59 -4.98 8.92 -5.77
C ILE A 59 -6.42 9.46 -5.71
N TYR A 60 -6.63 10.56 -4.97
CA TYR A 60 -7.94 11.23 -4.94
C TYR A 60 -8.37 11.68 -6.34
N GLN A 61 -7.46 12.32 -7.10
CA GLN A 61 -7.71 12.77 -8.47
C GLN A 61 -8.05 11.60 -9.40
N ALA A 62 -7.31 10.48 -9.32
CA ALA A 62 -7.57 9.30 -10.14
C ALA A 62 -8.99 8.74 -9.93
N VAL A 63 -9.38 8.59 -8.66
CA VAL A 63 -10.71 8.05 -8.33
C VAL A 63 -11.82 9.01 -8.73
N ALA A 64 -11.65 10.32 -8.49
CA ALA A 64 -12.61 11.35 -8.89
C ALA A 64 -12.76 11.37 -10.42
N TYR A 65 -11.65 11.41 -11.15
CA TYR A 65 -11.64 11.40 -12.62
C TYR A 65 -12.42 10.21 -13.19
N ILE A 66 -12.21 9.02 -12.64
CA ILE A 66 -12.90 7.81 -13.09
C ILE A 66 -14.40 7.90 -12.79
N LYS A 67 -14.79 8.32 -11.59
CA LYS A 67 -16.20 8.48 -11.23
C LYS A 67 -16.93 9.47 -12.15
N ASP A 68 -16.27 10.58 -12.48
CA ASP A 68 -16.87 11.65 -13.27
C ASP A 68 -16.97 11.31 -14.76
N ASN A 69 -15.96 10.63 -15.31
CA ASN A 69 -15.87 10.40 -16.76
C ASN A 69 -16.29 8.97 -17.19
N TYR A 70 -16.26 8.01 -16.26
CA TYR A 70 -16.54 6.59 -16.55
C TYR A 70 -17.47 5.97 -15.48
N PRO A 71 -18.62 6.58 -15.15
CA PRO A 71 -19.51 6.14 -14.05
C PRO A 71 -20.03 4.71 -14.25
N GLU A 72 -20.13 4.24 -15.49
CA GLU A 72 -20.61 2.89 -15.83
C GLU A 72 -19.54 1.80 -15.75
N ARG A 73 -18.28 2.18 -15.49
CA ARG A 73 -17.18 1.21 -15.44
C ARG A 73 -17.05 0.61 -14.03
N GLU A 74 -17.00 -0.71 -13.96
CA GLU A 74 -16.67 -1.40 -12.70
C GLU A 74 -15.16 -1.36 -12.49
N VAL A 75 -14.71 -0.57 -11.52
CA VAL A 75 -13.30 -0.44 -11.17
C VAL A 75 -13.03 -0.99 -9.77
N LYS A 76 -11.97 -1.79 -9.63
CA LYS A 76 -11.44 -2.25 -8.36
C LYS A 76 -10.14 -1.54 -8.06
N TYR A 77 -10.05 -0.96 -6.89
CA TYR A 77 -8.87 -0.24 -6.43
C TYR A 77 -8.08 -1.08 -5.43
N TYR A 78 -6.78 -1.14 -5.68
CA TYR A 78 -5.80 -1.75 -4.78
C TYR A 78 -4.75 -0.72 -4.43
N ILE A 79 -4.16 -0.86 -3.25
CA ILE A 79 -3.01 -0.06 -2.82
C ILE A 79 -2.09 -0.92 -1.96
N THR A 80 -0.78 -0.80 -2.19
CA THR A 80 0.25 -1.40 -1.33
C THR A 80 1.00 -0.27 -0.64
N THR A 81 1.03 -0.27 0.68
CA THR A 81 1.62 0.82 1.48
C THR A 81 2.36 0.30 2.70
N ASN A 82 3.39 1.03 3.13
CA ASN A 82 4.09 0.81 4.40
C ASN A 82 3.28 1.33 5.62
N CYS A 83 2.11 1.89 5.41
CA CYS A 83 1.15 2.39 6.43
C CYS A 83 1.63 3.56 7.30
N SER A 84 2.88 4.01 7.22
CA SER A 84 3.40 5.08 8.08
C SER A 84 2.69 6.43 7.88
N LEU A 85 2.19 6.67 6.67
CA LEU A 85 1.47 7.89 6.28
C LEU A 85 -0.06 7.73 6.25
N MET A 86 -0.58 6.60 6.74
CA MET A 86 -2.01 6.36 6.83
C MET A 86 -2.66 7.34 7.81
N ASP A 87 -3.86 7.81 7.50
CA ASP A 87 -4.66 8.66 8.37
C ASP A 87 -6.16 8.32 8.23
N ASP A 88 -6.96 8.77 9.20
CA ASP A 88 -8.38 8.44 9.27
C ASP A 88 -9.17 8.97 8.05
N ARG A 89 -8.77 10.11 7.48
CA ARG A 89 -9.39 10.66 6.26
C ARG A 89 -9.16 9.73 5.07
N PHE A 90 -7.94 9.23 4.91
CA PHE A 90 -7.62 8.33 3.79
C PHE A 90 -8.25 6.94 3.98
N ILE A 91 -8.34 6.45 5.22
CA ILE A 91 -9.08 5.22 5.55
C ILE A 91 -10.56 5.36 5.16
N ALA A 92 -11.21 6.47 5.54
CA ALA A 92 -12.61 6.72 5.17
C ALA A 92 -12.80 6.78 3.64
N PHE A 93 -11.90 7.46 2.93
CA PHE A 93 -11.90 7.54 1.48
C PHE A 93 -11.75 6.15 0.83
N MET A 94 -10.81 5.33 1.30
CA MET A 94 -10.63 3.98 0.79
C MET A 94 -11.86 3.10 1.02
N LYS A 95 -12.51 3.25 2.18
CA LYS A 95 -13.74 2.52 2.52
C LYS A 95 -14.88 2.91 1.59
N GLU A 96 -15.11 4.21 1.38
CA GLU A 96 -16.13 4.72 0.46
C GLU A 96 -15.93 4.18 -0.97
N ASN A 97 -14.68 4.07 -1.39
CA ASN A 97 -14.31 3.65 -2.74
C ASN A 97 -13.96 2.15 -2.86
N ARG A 98 -14.24 1.36 -1.82
CA ARG A 98 -14.09 -0.10 -1.79
C ARG A 98 -12.69 -0.58 -2.17
N PHE A 99 -11.66 0.10 -1.67
CA PHE A 99 -10.28 -0.33 -1.84
C PHE A 99 -10.02 -1.69 -1.17
N THR A 100 -9.07 -2.42 -1.73
CA THR A 100 -8.37 -3.51 -1.06
C THR A 100 -6.95 -3.06 -0.74
N VAL A 101 -6.55 -3.17 0.52
CA VAL A 101 -5.28 -2.65 1.02
C VAL A 101 -4.29 -3.79 1.25
N ARG A 102 -3.07 -3.68 0.72
CA ARG A 102 -1.96 -4.55 1.06
C ARG A 102 -1.04 -3.80 2.03
N LEU A 103 -1.02 -4.26 3.25
CA LEU A 103 -0.27 -3.67 4.35
C LEU A 103 1.12 -4.29 4.40
N SER A 104 2.15 -3.49 4.10
CA SER A 104 3.54 -3.94 4.14
C SER A 104 4.02 -4.02 5.58
N PHE A 105 3.99 -5.23 6.18
CA PHE A 105 4.28 -5.45 7.60
C PHE A 105 4.87 -6.83 7.85
N ASP A 106 6.00 -6.90 8.56
CA ASP A 106 6.81 -8.13 8.65
C ASP A 106 6.68 -8.86 10.00
N GLY A 107 5.72 -8.49 10.84
CA GLY A 107 5.46 -9.16 12.13
C GLY A 107 5.80 -8.29 13.34
N ASN A 108 6.47 -8.85 14.35
CA ASN A 108 6.83 -8.13 15.58
C ASN A 108 7.84 -6.99 15.30
N LYS A 109 8.04 -6.14 16.30
CA LYS A 109 8.85 -4.92 16.18
C LYS A 109 10.28 -5.21 15.77
N GLU A 110 10.89 -6.21 16.39
CA GLU A 110 12.28 -6.58 16.15
C GLU A 110 12.50 -7.02 14.71
N THR A 111 11.63 -7.88 14.20
CA THR A 111 11.72 -8.39 12.82
C THR A 111 11.36 -7.31 11.80
N HIS A 112 10.34 -6.51 12.08
CA HIS A 112 9.94 -5.43 11.20
C HIS A 112 11.06 -4.40 11.03
N ASP A 113 11.65 -3.94 12.13
CA ASP A 113 12.71 -2.92 12.14
C ASP A 113 14.03 -3.44 11.52
N LEU A 114 14.27 -4.75 11.51
CA LEU A 114 15.41 -5.33 10.78
C LEU A 114 15.35 -5.07 9.27
N ASN A 115 14.16 -5.12 8.69
CA ASN A 115 13.97 -5.01 7.25
C ASN A 115 13.55 -3.62 6.80
N ARG A 116 12.68 -2.96 7.58
CA ARG A 116 11.97 -1.73 7.17
C ARG A 116 12.45 -0.53 7.96
N VAL A 117 13.54 0.04 7.50
CA VAL A 117 14.16 1.20 8.13
C VAL A 117 13.61 2.47 7.52
N ALA A 118 13.11 3.40 8.34
CA ALA A 118 12.76 4.73 7.88
C ALA A 118 14.01 5.52 7.47
N LYS A 119 13.87 6.49 6.56
CA LYS A 119 15.02 7.26 6.04
C LYS A 119 15.71 8.12 7.11
N ASP A 120 14.99 8.50 8.14
CA ASP A 120 15.52 9.22 9.32
C ASP A 120 16.11 8.29 10.40
N GLU A 121 16.11 6.97 10.13
CA GLU A 121 16.62 5.91 11.01
C GLU A 121 15.88 5.79 12.34
N VAL A 122 14.72 6.42 12.48
CA VAL A 122 13.84 6.27 13.64
C VAL A 122 12.82 5.16 13.38
N SER A 123 12.66 4.24 14.34
CA SER A 123 11.64 3.21 14.22
C SER A 123 10.24 3.86 14.15
N CYS A 124 9.50 3.49 13.10
CA CYS A 124 8.11 3.90 12.92
C CYS A 124 7.12 2.79 13.28
N TYR A 125 7.58 1.68 13.85
CA TYR A 125 6.80 0.48 14.09
C TYR A 125 5.49 0.76 14.84
N ASP A 126 5.56 1.44 15.99
CA ASP A 126 4.39 1.65 16.83
C ASP A 126 3.29 2.44 16.09
N LYS A 127 3.67 3.45 15.33
CA LYS A 127 2.75 4.22 14.49
C LYS A 127 2.17 3.38 13.34
N ILE A 128 3.01 2.56 12.69
CA ILE A 128 2.57 1.67 11.62
C ILE A 128 1.56 0.67 12.16
N PHE A 129 1.88 0.04 13.29
CA PHE A 129 1.00 -0.92 13.95
C PHE A 129 -0.35 -0.29 14.33
N GLU A 130 -0.34 0.90 14.95
CA GLU A 130 -1.57 1.65 15.23
C GLU A 130 -2.40 1.89 13.96
N ASN A 131 -1.78 2.33 12.88
CA ASN A 131 -2.46 2.58 11.61
C ASN A 131 -3.02 1.29 10.98
N ILE A 132 -2.30 0.17 11.09
CA ILE A 132 -2.77 -1.15 10.64
C ILE A 132 -4.03 -1.57 11.42
N MET A 133 -4.03 -1.38 12.75
CA MET A 133 -5.18 -1.69 13.58
C MET A 133 -6.38 -0.81 13.22
N LYS A 134 -6.18 0.48 12.92
CA LYS A 134 -7.24 1.35 12.39
C LYS A 134 -7.81 0.84 11.06
N VAL A 135 -6.96 0.39 10.13
CA VAL A 135 -7.43 -0.21 8.86
C VAL A 135 -8.26 -1.46 9.14
N LYS A 136 -7.81 -2.35 10.01
CA LYS A 136 -8.54 -3.55 10.44
C LYS A 136 -9.91 -3.20 11.02
N ASP A 137 -9.94 -2.29 11.99
CA ASP A 137 -11.16 -1.92 12.70
C ASP A 137 -12.15 -1.16 11.81
N SER A 138 -11.68 -0.53 10.74
CA SER A 138 -12.54 0.14 9.75
C SER A 138 -13.41 -0.82 8.93
N GLY A 139 -13.07 -2.12 8.91
CA GLY A 139 -13.73 -3.12 8.07
C GLY A 139 -13.34 -3.05 6.59
N LEU A 140 -12.25 -2.38 6.25
CA LEU A 140 -11.65 -2.44 4.92
C LEU A 140 -11.17 -3.86 4.60
N ASN A 141 -11.24 -4.22 3.32
CA ASN A 141 -10.61 -5.43 2.82
C ASN A 141 -9.11 -5.25 2.82
N PHE A 142 -8.36 -6.09 3.51
CA PHE A 142 -6.91 -6.00 3.56
C PHE A 142 -6.20 -7.35 3.57
N SER A 143 -4.93 -7.33 3.24
CA SER A 143 -3.98 -8.41 3.50
C SER A 143 -2.68 -7.84 4.04
N VAL A 144 -1.99 -8.61 4.87
CA VAL A 144 -0.62 -8.30 5.30
C VAL A 144 0.34 -8.88 4.27
N ARG A 145 1.27 -8.04 3.79
CA ARG A 145 2.35 -8.47 2.90
C ARG A 145 3.65 -8.50 3.69
N MET A 146 4.06 -9.70 4.07
CA MET A 146 5.29 -9.96 4.81
C MET A 146 6.42 -10.33 3.83
N THR A 147 7.52 -9.59 3.87
CA THR A 147 8.72 -9.90 3.09
C THR A 147 9.66 -10.76 3.92
N VAL A 148 9.98 -11.95 3.40
CA VAL A 148 10.86 -12.90 4.05
C VAL A 148 12.27 -12.75 3.47
N THR A 149 13.26 -12.50 4.33
CA THR A 149 14.66 -12.40 3.98
C THR A 149 15.46 -13.45 4.74
N GLU A 150 16.71 -13.72 4.33
CA GLU A 150 17.59 -14.64 5.06
C GLU A 150 17.66 -14.33 6.56
N ASN A 151 17.66 -13.03 6.91
CA ASN A 151 17.72 -12.58 8.31
C ASN A 151 16.42 -12.79 9.09
N THR A 152 15.28 -12.93 8.41
CA THR A 152 13.96 -13.04 9.04
C THR A 152 13.36 -14.44 8.98
N ILE A 153 13.89 -15.33 8.16
CA ILE A 153 13.49 -16.75 8.10
C ILE A 153 13.42 -17.42 9.49
N PRO A 154 14.42 -17.26 10.38
CA PRO A 154 14.37 -17.89 11.71
C PRO A 154 13.19 -17.47 12.57
N TYR A 155 12.65 -16.28 12.35
CA TYR A 155 11.55 -15.68 13.11
C TYR A 155 10.20 -15.82 12.42
N MET A 156 10.12 -16.46 11.25
CA MET A 156 8.92 -16.50 10.43
C MET A 156 7.71 -17.07 11.18
N PHE A 157 7.90 -18.19 11.89
CA PHE A 157 6.81 -18.82 12.65
C PHE A 157 6.31 -17.91 13.78
N GLU A 158 7.22 -17.30 14.54
CA GLU A 158 6.89 -16.36 15.61
C GLU A 158 6.11 -15.15 15.07
N ASN A 159 6.52 -14.62 13.92
CA ASN A 159 5.83 -13.49 13.28
C ASN A 159 4.45 -13.86 12.76
N ILE A 160 4.25 -15.08 12.26
CA ILE A 160 2.91 -15.55 11.87
C ILE A 160 2.01 -15.67 13.11
N CYS A 161 2.51 -16.23 14.20
CA CYS A 161 1.78 -16.27 15.47
C CYS A 161 1.43 -14.87 15.98
N TYR A 162 2.40 -13.96 15.94
CA TYR A 162 2.19 -12.56 16.32
C TYR A 162 1.08 -11.90 15.50
N LEU A 163 1.09 -12.06 14.17
CA LEU A 163 0.04 -11.52 13.31
C LEU A 163 -1.33 -12.13 13.62
N HIS A 164 -1.38 -13.44 13.85
CA HIS A 164 -2.61 -14.16 14.21
C HIS A 164 -3.20 -13.64 15.54
N GLU A 165 -2.38 -13.49 16.58
CA GLU A 165 -2.80 -12.98 17.88
C GLU A 165 -3.44 -11.58 17.79
N HIS A 166 -3.06 -10.79 16.77
CA HIS A 166 -3.64 -9.48 16.50
C HIS A 166 -4.78 -9.51 15.47
N GLY A 167 -5.21 -10.71 15.01
CA GLY A 167 -6.28 -10.90 14.02
C GLY A 167 -5.92 -10.38 12.63
N LEU A 168 -4.65 -10.51 12.26
CA LEU A 168 -4.11 -10.15 10.94
C LEU A 168 -3.83 -11.43 10.11
N ASP A 169 -4.86 -12.26 9.94
CA ASP A 169 -4.73 -13.63 9.42
C ASP A 169 -4.58 -13.74 7.90
N ASN A 170 -4.93 -12.68 7.16
CA ASN A 170 -4.80 -12.68 5.69
C ASN A 170 -3.37 -12.28 5.31
N ILE A 171 -2.46 -13.25 5.33
CA ILE A 171 -1.02 -13.03 5.15
C ILE A 171 -0.59 -13.51 3.76
N CYS A 172 0.13 -12.65 3.04
CA CYS A 172 0.85 -12.97 1.81
C CYS A 172 2.35 -12.86 2.08
N MET A 173 3.06 -13.96 1.99
CA MET A 173 4.52 -14.01 2.13
C MET A 173 5.20 -13.92 0.76
N ILE A 174 6.25 -13.14 0.64
CA ILE A 174 7.04 -12.94 -0.57
C ILE A 174 8.54 -12.97 -0.27
#